data_180afce65cc072ca0512f1eac93f5813
#
_entry.id   180afce65cc072ca0512f1eac93f5813
#
_cell.length_a   1.000
_cell.length_b   1.000
_cell.length_c   1.000
_cell.angle_alpha   90.00
_cell.angle_beta   90.00
_cell.angle_gamma   90.00
#
_symmetry.space_group_name_H-M   'P 1'
#
loop_
_entity.id
_entity.type
_entity.pdbx_description
1 polymer ?
#
loop_
_entity_poly.entity_id
_entity_poly.type
_entity_poly.pdbx_seq_one_letter_code
_entity_poly.pdbx_strand_id
1 'polypeptide(L)'
;IREDYTGKILFDGADCRGFSAAAWSGLRRRSLSMLFQDLRLFGELTVAENIGLKNELSHFKTQEQIGRMLEAAGIADKRDAPVEKLSFGQQQRVAFIRCMCQPFDFILLDEPVSHLDAANGELLSGMLLEEAQAQGAGIVVTSVGSRLGLPYHKTLTL
;
A
#
# COMPACT_ATOMS: atom_id res chain seq x y z
N ILE A 1 2.64 -15.17 10.83
CA ILE A 1 3.98 -14.73 10.35
C ILE A 1 4.70 -15.98 9.92
N ARG A 2 5.30 -15.97 8.74
CA ARG A 2 6.07 -17.11 8.22
C ARG A 2 7.44 -17.11 8.91
N GLU A 3 7.84 -18.26 9.47
CA GLU A 3 9.10 -18.42 10.20
C GLU A 3 10.09 -19.37 9.47
N ASP A 4 9.68 -19.91 8.33
CA ASP A 4 10.39 -20.91 7.55
C ASP A 4 11.40 -20.30 6.54
N TYR A 5 12.14 -19.28 6.97
CA TYR A 5 13.20 -18.66 6.17
C TYR A 5 14.57 -18.78 6.86
N THR A 6 15.63 -18.77 6.07
CA THR A 6 17.01 -18.70 6.57
C THR A 6 17.48 -17.24 6.66
N GLY A 7 18.44 -16.97 7.56
CA GLY A 7 18.93 -15.59 7.77
C GLY A 7 18.14 -14.83 8.82
N LYS A 8 18.30 -13.50 8.85
CA LYS A 8 17.65 -12.59 9.81
C LYS A 8 16.98 -11.44 9.07
N ILE A 9 15.80 -11.07 9.49
CA ILE A 9 15.14 -9.83 9.09
C ILE A 9 15.17 -8.90 10.30
N LEU A 10 15.83 -7.76 10.14
CA LEU A 10 15.96 -6.78 11.21
C LEU A 10 15.09 -5.56 10.91
N PHE A 11 14.36 -5.09 11.91
CA PHE A 11 13.68 -3.80 11.90
C PHE A 11 14.25 -2.97 13.05
N ASP A 12 14.87 -1.84 12.74
CA ASP A 12 15.63 -1.00 13.69
C ASP A 12 16.64 -1.79 14.53
N GLY A 13 17.33 -2.73 13.90
CA GLY A 13 18.33 -3.58 14.54
C GLY A 13 17.77 -4.76 15.35
N ALA A 14 16.47 -4.83 15.57
CA ALA A 14 15.82 -5.94 16.27
C ALA A 14 15.39 -7.06 15.31
N ASP A 15 15.69 -8.32 15.67
CA ASP A 15 15.28 -9.46 14.87
C ASP A 15 13.76 -9.67 14.94
N CYS A 16 13.12 -9.61 13.76
CA CYS A 16 11.67 -9.74 13.64
C CYS A 16 11.10 -11.08 14.15
N ARG A 17 11.92 -12.13 14.26
CA ARG A 17 11.49 -13.42 14.85
C ARG A 17 11.10 -13.30 16.32
N GLY A 18 11.71 -12.35 17.04
CA GLY A 18 11.41 -12.09 18.44
C GLY A 18 10.16 -11.23 18.68
N PHE A 19 9.49 -10.76 17.62
CA PHE A 19 8.39 -9.84 17.77
C PHE A 19 7.11 -10.54 18.18
N SER A 20 6.52 -10.07 19.29
CA SER A 20 5.18 -10.49 19.70
C SER A 20 4.10 -10.01 18.72
N ALA A 21 2.90 -10.59 18.78
CA ALA A 21 1.76 -10.14 18.00
C ALA A 21 1.45 -8.65 18.25
N ALA A 22 1.63 -8.17 19.48
CA ALA A 22 1.44 -6.76 19.83
C ALA A 22 2.50 -5.85 19.16
N ALA A 23 3.78 -6.27 19.11
CA ALA A 23 4.84 -5.56 18.43
C ALA A 23 4.56 -5.45 16.93
N TRP A 24 4.19 -6.56 16.28
CA TRP A 24 3.79 -6.58 14.88
C TRP A 24 2.56 -5.68 14.59
N SER A 25 1.57 -5.72 15.47
CA SER A 25 0.38 -4.84 15.34
C SER A 25 0.78 -3.36 15.44
N GLY A 26 1.68 -3.03 16.37
CA GLY A 26 2.21 -1.67 16.51
C GLY A 26 2.94 -1.18 15.27
N LEU A 27 3.83 -2.01 14.70
CA LEU A 27 4.55 -1.71 13.46
C LEU A 27 3.59 -1.46 12.28
N ARG A 28 2.63 -2.38 12.07
CA ARG A 28 1.67 -2.29 10.96
C ARG A 28 0.71 -1.12 11.08
N ARG A 29 0.57 -0.55 12.26
CA ARG A 29 -0.29 0.62 12.49
C ARG A 29 0.43 1.93 12.20
N ARG A 30 1.76 2.01 12.40
CA ARG A 30 2.50 3.27 12.43
C ARG A 30 3.70 3.36 11.50
N SER A 31 4.35 2.23 11.24
CA SER A 31 5.67 2.25 10.59
C SER A 31 5.74 1.43 9.31
N LEU A 32 4.84 0.47 9.13
CA LEU A 32 4.90 -0.47 8.01
C LEU A 32 3.57 -0.57 7.28
N SER A 33 3.50 -0.01 6.09
CA SER A 33 2.38 -0.25 5.19
C SER A 33 2.71 -1.34 4.16
N MET A 34 1.71 -2.03 3.64
CA MET A 34 1.91 -3.10 2.67
C MET A 34 0.77 -3.18 1.66
N LEU A 35 1.14 -3.24 0.38
CA LEU A 35 0.28 -3.64 -0.72
C LEU A 35 0.60 -5.11 -1.05
N PHE A 36 -0.40 -5.96 -0.94
CA PHE A 36 -0.29 -7.37 -1.29
C PHE A 36 -0.65 -7.59 -2.77
N GLN A 37 -0.06 -8.58 -3.40
CA GLN A 37 -0.37 -8.98 -4.77
C GLN A 37 -1.87 -9.30 -4.96
N ASP A 38 -2.49 -9.95 -3.96
CA ASP A 38 -3.93 -10.30 -3.94
C ASP A 38 -4.83 -9.16 -3.44
N LEU A 39 -4.29 -7.92 -3.33
CA LEU A 39 -4.91 -6.67 -2.89
C LEU A 39 -5.55 -6.71 -1.49
N ARG A 40 -6.04 -7.84 -1.03
CA ARG A 40 -6.71 -8.07 0.26
C ARG A 40 -7.81 -7.06 0.56
N LEU A 41 -8.62 -6.75 -0.45
CA LEU A 41 -9.81 -5.92 -0.29
C LEU A 41 -10.99 -6.78 0.18
N PHE A 42 -11.90 -6.14 0.87
CA PHE A 42 -13.17 -6.74 1.28
C PHE A 42 -14.20 -6.43 0.18
N GLY A 43 -14.57 -7.42 -0.61
CA GLY A 43 -15.42 -7.26 -1.79
C GLY A 43 -16.78 -6.66 -1.50
N GLU A 44 -17.39 -7.05 -0.40
CA GLU A 44 -18.71 -6.61 0.06
C GLU A 44 -18.74 -5.16 0.55
N LEU A 45 -17.59 -4.66 1.02
CA LEU A 45 -17.46 -3.28 1.48
C LEU A 45 -17.28 -2.32 0.31
N THR A 46 -17.76 -1.12 0.47
CA THR A 46 -17.55 -0.02 -0.48
C THR A 46 -16.07 0.40 -0.55
N VAL A 47 -15.73 1.17 -1.57
CA VAL A 47 -14.39 1.78 -1.70
C VAL A 47 -14.07 2.62 -0.46
N ALA A 48 -15.00 3.48 -0.03
CA ALA A 48 -14.82 4.32 1.15
C ALA A 48 -14.58 3.52 2.42
N GLU A 49 -15.36 2.46 2.64
CA GLU A 49 -15.19 1.57 3.79
C GLU A 49 -13.87 0.81 3.76
N ASN A 50 -13.46 0.26 2.61
CA ASN A 50 -12.14 -0.39 2.47
C ASN A 50 -10.98 0.53 2.83
N ILE A 51 -11.03 1.79 2.39
CA ILE A 51 -10.02 2.80 2.73
C ILE A 51 -10.12 3.17 4.20
N GLY A 52 -11.34 3.34 4.71
CA GLY A 52 -11.64 3.66 6.11
C GLY A 52 -11.03 2.66 7.10
N LEU A 53 -11.04 1.36 6.79
CA LEU A 53 -10.45 0.32 7.66
C LEU A 53 -9.01 0.62 8.11
N LYS A 54 -8.22 1.27 7.26
CA LYS A 54 -6.85 1.66 7.60
C LYS A 54 -6.80 3.03 8.24
N ASN A 55 -7.54 3.98 7.68
CA ASN A 55 -7.51 5.37 8.15
C ASN A 55 -8.06 5.52 9.57
N GLU A 56 -9.11 4.78 9.93
CA GLU A 56 -9.72 4.84 11.27
C GLU A 56 -8.78 4.39 12.40
N LEU A 57 -7.78 3.57 12.09
CA LEU A 57 -6.78 3.14 13.09
C LEU A 57 -5.86 4.26 13.55
N SER A 58 -5.69 5.32 12.75
CA SER A 58 -4.74 6.40 13.02
C SER A 58 -5.30 7.79 12.76
N HIS A 59 -6.44 7.90 12.09
CA HIS A 59 -7.02 9.16 11.59
C HIS A 59 -6.00 10.00 10.80
N PHE A 60 -5.16 9.31 10.02
CA PHE A 60 -4.00 9.90 9.36
C PHE A 60 -4.38 10.85 8.22
N LYS A 61 -5.41 10.51 7.43
CA LYS A 61 -5.93 11.33 6.34
C LYS A 61 -7.31 11.89 6.68
N THR A 62 -7.54 13.14 6.29
CA THR A 62 -8.88 13.72 6.32
C THR A 62 -9.76 13.16 5.20
N GLN A 63 -11.07 13.25 5.32
CA GLN A 63 -11.99 12.84 4.25
C GLN A 63 -11.78 13.63 2.97
N GLU A 64 -11.38 14.89 3.06
CA GLU A 64 -11.03 15.73 1.91
C GLU A 64 -9.76 15.21 1.20
N GLN A 65 -8.73 14.82 1.96
CA GLN A 65 -7.52 14.23 1.39
C GLN A 65 -7.82 12.90 0.67
N ILE A 66 -8.64 12.04 1.30
CA ILE A 66 -9.08 10.79 0.68
C ILE A 66 -9.87 11.06 -0.61
N GLY A 67 -10.76 12.06 -0.58
CA GLY A 67 -11.52 12.49 -1.77
C GLY A 67 -10.60 12.90 -2.91
N ARG A 68 -9.60 13.74 -2.65
CA ARG A 68 -8.59 14.14 -3.66
C ARG A 68 -7.79 12.95 -4.20
N MET A 69 -7.45 11.97 -3.36
CA MET A 69 -6.77 10.75 -3.82
C MET A 69 -7.65 9.91 -4.75
N LEU A 70 -8.95 9.80 -4.45
CA LEU A 70 -9.92 9.11 -5.30
C LEU A 70 -10.12 9.84 -6.64
N GLU A 71 -10.18 11.15 -6.63
CA GLU A 71 -10.27 11.99 -7.84
C GLU A 71 -9.02 11.82 -8.70
N ALA A 72 -7.83 11.97 -8.12
CA ALA A 72 -6.56 11.77 -8.80
C ALA A 72 -6.45 10.36 -9.40
N ALA A 73 -6.92 9.33 -8.69
CA ALA A 73 -6.95 7.96 -9.17
C ALA A 73 -8.08 7.67 -10.19
N GLY A 74 -8.95 8.63 -10.50
CA GLY A 74 -10.06 8.48 -11.45
C GLY A 74 -11.11 7.45 -11.02
N ILE A 75 -11.36 7.33 -9.70
CA ILE A 75 -12.36 6.42 -9.11
C ILE A 75 -13.27 7.09 -8.07
N ALA A 76 -13.35 8.42 -8.08
CA ALA A 76 -14.18 9.17 -7.13
C ALA A 76 -15.68 8.83 -7.26
N ASP A 77 -16.14 8.57 -8.50
CA ASP A 77 -17.52 8.14 -8.80
C ASP A 77 -17.86 6.73 -8.28
N LYS A 78 -16.86 5.98 -7.86
CA LYS A 78 -17.00 4.62 -7.30
C LYS A 78 -16.93 4.58 -5.77
N ARG A 79 -16.82 5.73 -5.11
CA ARG A 79 -16.61 5.84 -3.66
C ARG A 79 -17.55 4.96 -2.83
N ASP A 80 -18.83 4.95 -3.20
CA ASP A 80 -19.88 4.24 -2.46
C ASP A 80 -20.28 2.90 -3.13
N ALA A 81 -19.52 2.47 -4.15
CA ALA A 81 -19.73 1.18 -4.81
C ALA A 81 -19.02 0.05 -4.05
N PRO A 82 -19.64 -1.14 -3.90
CA PRO A 82 -18.95 -2.33 -3.42
C PRO A 82 -17.75 -2.67 -4.29
N VAL A 83 -16.63 -3.04 -3.66
CA VAL A 83 -15.36 -3.28 -4.37
C VAL A 83 -15.46 -4.46 -5.33
N GLU A 84 -16.25 -5.49 -5.04
CA GLU A 84 -16.48 -6.63 -5.94
C GLU A 84 -17.09 -6.25 -7.31
N LYS A 85 -17.73 -5.07 -7.41
CA LYS A 85 -18.31 -4.56 -8.66
C LYS A 85 -17.31 -3.76 -9.50
N LEU A 86 -16.12 -3.53 -9.00
CA LEU A 86 -15.06 -2.79 -9.67
C LEU A 86 -14.25 -3.72 -10.59
N SER A 87 -13.71 -3.18 -11.69
CA SER A 87 -12.67 -3.87 -12.46
C SER A 87 -11.42 -4.09 -11.60
N PHE A 88 -10.60 -5.07 -11.94
CA PHE A 88 -9.38 -5.36 -11.18
C PHE A 88 -8.45 -4.15 -11.09
N GLY A 89 -8.28 -3.37 -12.18
CA GLY A 89 -7.47 -2.14 -12.15
C GLY A 89 -8.06 -1.05 -11.24
N GLN A 90 -9.40 -0.96 -11.11
CA GLN A 90 -10.04 -0.08 -10.14
C GLN A 90 -9.80 -0.56 -8.70
N GLN A 91 -9.94 -1.88 -8.46
CA GLN A 91 -9.62 -2.49 -7.17
C GLN A 91 -8.16 -2.23 -6.77
N GLN A 92 -7.23 -2.34 -7.72
CA GLN A 92 -5.82 -2.06 -7.49
C GLN A 92 -5.60 -0.62 -7.03
N ARG A 93 -6.26 0.36 -7.68
CA ARG A 93 -6.22 1.78 -7.26
C ARG A 93 -6.77 1.98 -5.85
N VAL A 94 -7.86 1.30 -5.49
CA VAL A 94 -8.39 1.32 -4.11
C VAL A 94 -7.36 0.78 -3.13
N ALA A 95 -6.71 -0.34 -3.43
CA ALA A 95 -5.70 -0.94 -2.57
C ALA A 95 -4.48 -0.03 -2.38
N PHE A 96 -4.03 0.66 -3.43
CA PHE A 96 -2.98 1.67 -3.35
C PHE A 96 -3.36 2.82 -2.41
N ILE A 97 -4.55 3.43 -2.60
CA ILE A 97 -5.02 4.50 -1.73
C ILE A 97 -5.12 4.02 -0.29
N ARG A 98 -5.67 2.84 -0.06
CA ARG A 98 -5.79 2.25 1.28
C ARG A 98 -4.43 2.12 1.98
N CYS A 99 -3.37 1.69 1.27
CA CYS A 99 -2.04 1.58 1.88
C CYS A 99 -1.45 2.95 2.26
N MET A 100 -1.81 4.02 1.55
CA MET A 100 -1.35 5.38 1.83
C MET A 100 -2.18 6.11 2.91
N CYS A 101 -3.29 5.52 3.37
CA CYS A 101 -4.15 6.09 4.41
C CYS A 101 -3.74 5.69 5.84
N GLN A 102 -2.45 5.50 6.07
CA GLN A 102 -1.86 5.31 7.39
C GLN A 102 -0.45 5.92 7.41
N PRO A 103 0.11 6.25 8.58
CA PRO A 103 1.53 6.61 8.66
C PRO A 103 2.41 5.38 8.37
N PHE A 104 3.59 5.62 7.78
CA PHE A 104 4.59 4.57 7.55
C PHE A 104 6.00 5.15 7.44
N ASP A 105 6.98 4.42 7.95
CA ASP A 105 8.41 4.63 7.70
C ASP A 105 8.85 3.86 6.45
N PHE A 106 8.18 2.73 6.19
CA PHE A 106 8.36 1.91 5.00
C PHE A 106 7.03 1.45 4.42
N ILE A 107 6.91 1.50 3.10
CA ILE A 107 5.83 0.85 2.36
C ILE A 107 6.38 -0.27 1.50
N LEU A 108 5.83 -1.48 1.65
CA LEU A 108 6.19 -2.67 0.89
C LEU A 108 5.14 -2.92 -0.18
N LEU A 109 5.56 -3.10 -1.41
CA LEU A 109 4.68 -3.33 -2.56
C LEU A 109 5.05 -4.66 -3.21
N ASP A 110 4.12 -5.60 -3.20
CA ASP A 110 4.30 -6.92 -3.79
C ASP A 110 3.58 -7.00 -5.14
N GLU A 111 4.35 -7.12 -6.23
CA GLU A 111 3.85 -7.14 -7.62
C GLU A 111 2.84 -6.02 -7.96
N PRO A 112 3.15 -4.74 -7.64
CA PRO A 112 2.15 -3.67 -7.67
C PRO A 112 1.62 -3.30 -9.05
N VAL A 113 2.26 -3.74 -10.14
CA VAL A 113 1.91 -3.36 -11.53
C VAL A 113 1.50 -4.54 -12.41
N SER A 114 1.36 -5.74 -11.87
CA SER A 114 1.09 -6.96 -12.65
C SER A 114 -0.16 -6.88 -13.56
N HIS A 115 -1.06 -5.93 -13.31
CA HIS A 115 -2.31 -5.76 -14.07
C HIS A 115 -2.67 -4.29 -14.34
N LEU A 116 -1.72 -3.36 -14.22
CA LEU A 116 -1.91 -1.95 -14.56
C LEU A 116 -1.43 -1.66 -15.98
N ASP A 117 -2.18 -0.86 -16.70
CA ASP A 117 -1.65 -0.19 -17.89
C ASP A 117 -0.62 0.89 -17.49
N ALA A 118 0.20 1.32 -18.47
CA ALA A 118 1.29 2.25 -18.22
C ALA A 118 0.82 3.57 -17.59
N ALA A 119 -0.31 4.13 -18.05
CA ALA A 119 -0.81 5.41 -17.56
C ALA A 119 -1.26 5.33 -16.08
N ASN A 120 -1.96 4.25 -15.71
CA ASN A 120 -2.33 4.01 -14.32
C ASN A 120 -1.12 3.70 -13.44
N GLY A 121 -0.12 3.00 -13.99
CA GLY A 121 1.15 2.73 -13.30
C GLY A 121 1.92 4.02 -12.97
N GLU A 122 2.03 4.95 -13.91
CA GLU A 122 2.67 6.26 -13.72
C GLU A 122 1.91 7.12 -12.69
N LEU A 123 0.58 7.17 -12.80
CA LEU A 123 -0.26 7.92 -11.87
C LEU A 123 -0.07 7.45 -10.43
N LEU A 124 -0.19 6.14 -10.19
CA LEU A 124 -0.06 5.56 -8.85
C LEU A 124 1.37 5.67 -8.32
N SER A 125 2.38 5.57 -9.19
CA SER A 125 3.78 5.81 -8.82
C SER A 125 4.01 7.24 -8.36
N GLY A 126 3.43 8.22 -9.05
CA GLY A 126 3.50 9.63 -8.66
C GLY A 126 2.87 9.89 -7.30
N MET A 127 1.64 9.43 -7.09
CA MET A 127 0.94 9.56 -5.81
C MET A 127 1.70 8.91 -4.65
N LEU A 128 2.26 7.72 -4.89
CA LEU A 128 3.04 6.99 -3.89
C LEU A 128 4.34 7.71 -3.54
N LEU A 129 5.03 8.24 -4.56
CA LEU A 129 6.29 8.97 -4.37
C LEU A 129 6.07 10.25 -3.56
N GLU A 130 5.04 11.02 -3.91
CA GLU A 130 4.65 12.23 -3.16
C GLU A 130 4.34 11.90 -1.70
N GLU A 131 3.55 10.85 -1.46
CA GLU A 131 3.19 10.45 -0.11
C GLU A 131 4.40 9.98 0.70
N ALA A 132 5.26 9.15 0.10
CA ALA A 132 6.48 8.66 0.75
C ALA A 132 7.45 9.81 1.06
N GLN A 133 7.60 10.77 0.16
CA GLN A 133 8.43 11.97 0.39
C GLN A 133 7.86 12.83 1.52
N ALA A 134 6.56 13.04 1.55
CA ALA A 134 5.90 13.81 2.61
C ALA A 134 6.08 13.19 4.01
N GLN A 135 6.20 11.87 4.08
CA GLN A 135 6.44 11.13 5.32
C GLN A 135 7.94 10.86 5.61
N GLY A 136 8.86 11.17 4.67
CA GLY A 136 10.27 10.79 4.78
C GLY A 136 10.47 9.25 4.75
N ALA A 137 9.59 8.54 4.06
CA ALA A 137 9.49 7.08 4.09
C ALA A 137 10.23 6.39 2.94
N GLY A 138 10.68 5.16 3.19
CA GLY A 138 11.26 4.28 2.18
C GLY A 138 10.20 3.46 1.43
N ILE A 139 10.43 3.22 0.13
CA ILE A 139 9.61 2.35 -0.72
C ILE A 139 10.39 1.10 -1.06
N VAL A 140 9.82 -0.08 -0.81
CA VAL A 140 10.38 -1.39 -1.18
C VAL A 140 9.40 -2.06 -2.14
N VAL A 141 9.88 -2.44 -3.33
CA VAL A 141 9.07 -3.09 -4.36
C VAL A 141 9.65 -4.46 -4.68
N THR A 142 8.81 -5.50 -4.66
CA THR A 142 9.12 -6.79 -5.26
C THR A 142 8.41 -6.90 -6.61
N SER A 143 9.10 -7.41 -7.63
CA SER A 143 8.52 -7.52 -8.97
C SER A 143 9.22 -8.60 -9.79
N VAL A 144 8.45 -9.33 -10.61
CA VAL A 144 8.94 -10.25 -11.63
C VAL A 144 8.64 -9.65 -13.01
N GLY A 145 9.60 -8.90 -13.55
CA GLY A 145 9.50 -8.32 -14.91
C GLY A 145 9.14 -6.84 -14.93
N SER A 146 7.87 -6.48 -14.79
CA SER A 146 7.41 -5.08 -14.87
C SER A 146 7.78 -4.26 -13.64
N ARG A 147 8.18 -3.00 -13.84
CA ARG A 147 8.57 -2.09 -12.75
C ARG A 147 7.64 -0.90 -12.65
N LEU A 148 7.40 -0.42 -11.44
CA LEU A 148 6.81 0.89 -11.21
C LEU A 148 7.76 2.00 -11.71
N GLY A 149 7.22 3.11 -12.19
CA GLY A 149 7.97 4.31 -12.60
C GLY A 149 8.56 5.09 -11.42
N LEU A 150 9.35 4.43 -10.57
CA LEU A 150 9.98 5.03 -9.39
C LEU A 150 11.48 5.23 -9.59
N PRO A 151 12.08 6.25 -8.97
CA PRO A 151 13.54 6.44 -8.96
C PRO A 151 14.19 5.45 -7.97
N TYR A 152 14.54 4.25 -8.44
CA TYR A 152 15.16 3.22 -7.61
C TYR A 152 16.58 3.58 -7.22
N HIS A 153 16.88 3.68 -5.93
CA HIS A 153 18.24 3.91 -5.42
C HIS A 153 19.06 2.62 -5.39
N LYS A 154 18.39 1.46 -5.23
CA LYS A 154 19.04 0.15 -5.19
C LYS A 154 18.12 -0.91 -5.78
N THR A 155 18.68 -1.80 -6.60
CA THR A 155 18.01 -2.99 -7.12
C THR A 155 18.80 -4.23 -6.71
N LEU A 156 18.10 -5.25 -6.24
CA LEU A 156 18.63 -6.58 -5.95
C LEU A 156 17.93 -7.57 -6.87
N THR A 157 18.71 -8.44 -7.49
CA THR A 157 18.19 -9.57 -8.27
C THR A 157 18.42 -10.85 -7.44
N LEU A 158 17.35 -11.61 -7.24
CA LEU A 158 17.33 -12.85 -6.47
C LEU A 158 17.38 -14.06 -7.40
#